data_a6bae3c0746e7c869461df7098cd8fee
#
_entry.id   a6bae3c0746e7c869461df7098cd8fee
#
_cell.length_a   1.000
_cell.length_b   1.000
_cell.length_c   1.000
_cell.angle_alpha   90.00
_cell.angle_beta   90.00
_cell.angle_gamma   90.00
#
_symmetry.space_group_name_H-M   'P 1'
#
loop_
_entity.id
_entity.type
_entity.pdbx_description
1 polymer ?
#
loop_
_entity_poly.entity_id
_entity_poly.type
_entity_poly.pdbx_seq_one_letter_code
_entity_poly.pdbx_strand_id
1 'polypeptide(L)'
;MSKIVLLPLDKRPCNYIYPQLLPTDGINLCFPPKNILGKKKIAGDFVKIKEWLLEETKDADFLVISLDTLLFGGIVPARINHLTLSEIEDRAKVVTLIKQQNPQIKIFANELIMRCPSYSLSDEEPDYFDLYGKEIFRYGQIVDMENQGMMTPELAEEFESLVKFIDRNDLKDYLDRRQINIAILLENLHLVANKIIDFFIIPQDDSNEFGFSSVDQKKVRDHINKYHIENNIIMYPGADEVGLTLIARAINQINNLKPKVLVCYSSSKGQFVVPSFEDRIIDETVKYQIYAIGGIRVDACAECDIILGINIGSQMLTKNDKRSDTVYGKNRNLLTFIDYLEYGKKLNKIVGIADVAYCNSADEELLILLRNQKMLYKIDAYAGWNTSSNTLGTTLSTLSCYNCTRDEKKKTEFLTYRYYEDYGYMDIVRDVINNEILTLEGSTRFFLGNNYDLILKKAYDLLEKHMKTHFLEIYDKVDTMKVSFPWNRTFEIMLDLTFKDK
;
A
#
# COMPACT_ATOMS: atom_id res chain seq x y z
N MET A 1 -5.77 21.62 -18.72
CA MET A 1 -5.06 20.46 -18.13
C MET A 1 -5.68 20.25 -16.76
N SER A 2 -6.26 19.07 -16.51
CA SER A 2 -6.92 18.80 -15.22
C SER A 2 -5.87 18.74 -14.11
N LYS A 3 -6.21 19.31 -12.94
CA LYS A 3 -5.33 19.38 -11.76
C LYS A 3 -5.83 18.46 -10.67
N ILE A 4 -4.97 17.55 -10.24
CA ILE A 4 -5.19 16.66 -9.09
C ILE A 4 -4.19 17.03 -7.99
N VAL A 5 -4.68 17.39 -6.82
CA VAL A 5 -3.86 17.66 -5.62
C VAL A 5 -3.80 16.38 -4.80
N LEU A 6 -2.60 15.93 -4.42
CA LEU A 6 -2.42 14.74 -3.56
C LEU A 6 -1.83 15.15 -2.20
N LEU A 7 -2.54 14.88 -1.12
CA LEU A 7 -1.93 14.77 0.21
C LEU A 7 -1.68 13.29 0.52
N PRO A 8 -0.43 12.79 0.41
CA PRO A 8 -0.11 11.38 0.57
C PRO A 8 -0.18 10.94 2.04
N LEU A 9 -0.26 9.63 2.28
CA LEU A 9 -0.25 9.02 3.61
C LEU A 9 1.04 9.34 4.41
N ASP A 10 2.17 9.44 3.72
CA ASP A 10 3.46 9.90 4.23
C ASP A 10 4.43 10.20 3.07
N LYS A 11 5.73 10.40 3.38
CA LYS A 11 6.75 10.70 2.37
C LYS A 11 7.62 9.51 1.95
N ARG A 12 7.24 8.27 2.32
CA ARG A 12 7.93 7.07 1.80
C ARG A 12 7.77 6.96 0.28
N PRO A 13 8.66 6.24 -0.41
CA PRO A 13 8.59 6.11 -1.87
C PRO A 13 7.21 5.67 -2.39
N CYS A 14 6.57 4.70 -1.74
CA CYS A 14 5.26 4.18 -2.11
C CYS A 14 4.17 5.27 -2.15
N ASN A 15 4.22 6.22 -1.21
CA ASN A 15 3.22 7.28 -1.09
C ASN A 15 3.59 8.57 -1.82
N TYR A 16 4.89 8.79 -2.11
CA TYR A 16 5.36 10.06 -2.67
C TYR A 16 6.01 9.94 -4.05
N ILE A 17 6.78 8.88 -4.32
CA ILE A 17 7.48 8.69 -5.60
C ILE A 17 6.62 7.92 -6.59
N TYR A 18 5.99 6.81 -6.17
CA TYR A 18 5.19 6.00 -7.09
C TYR A 18 4.06 6.78 -7.78
N PRO A 19 3.33 7.70 -7.10
CA PRO A 19 2.36 8.55 -7.79
C PRO A 19 2.97 9.42 -8.88
N GLN A 20 4.22 9.88 -8.72
CA GLN A 20 4.92 10.69 -9.73
C GLN A 20 5.37 9.88 -10.96
N LEU A 21 5.49 8.55 -10.80
CA LEU A 21 5.85 7.63 -11.87
C LEU A 21 4.64 7.11 -12.66
N LEU A 22 3.40 7.36 -12.19
CA LEU A 22 2.20 6.94 -12.92
C LEU A 22 2.17 7.54 -14.33
N PRO A 23 1.67 6.80 -15.33
CA PRO A 23 1.40 7.33 -16.67
C PRO A 23 0.26 8.34 -16.60
N THR A 24 0.58 9.63 -16.54
CA THR A 24 -0.39 10.71 -16.30
C THR A 24 -0.25 11.87 -17.29
N ASP A 25 0.16 11.59 -18.52
CA ASP A 25 0.25 12.61 -19.55
C ASP A 25 -1.07 13.40 -19.69
N GLY A 26 -0.97 14.72 -19.79
CA GLY A 26 -2.11 15.61 -19.82
C GLY A 26 -2.77 15.91 -18.46
N ILE A 27 -2.24 15.39 -17.34
CA ILE A 27 -2.72 15.63 -15.96
C ILE A 27 -1.65 16.37 -15.16
N ASN A 28 -2.06 17.43 -14.46
CA ASN A 28 -1.20 18.12 -13.51
C ASN A 28 -1.37 17.50 -12.10
N LEU A 29 -0.41 16.69 -11.67
CA LEU A 29 -0.36 16.15 -10.30
C LEU A 29 0.44 17.09 -9.41
N CYS A 30 -0.20 17.61 -8.36
CA CYS A 30 0.39 18.53 -7.39
C CYS A 30 0.67 17.82 -6.07
N PHE A 31 1.91 17.94 -5.56
CA PHE A 31 2.40 17.28 -4.35
C PHE A 31 2.85 18.30 -3.30
N PRO A 32 2.67 18.01 -1.99
CA PRO A 32 3.18 18.87 -0.95
C PRO A 32 4.72 18.83 -0.90
N PRO A 33 5.37 19.92 -0.47
CA PRO A 33 6.81 19.89 -0.18
C PRO A 33 7.14 18.82 0.87
N LYS A 34 8.18 18.02 0.63
CA LYS A 34 8.57 16.91 1.54
C LYS A 34 8.86 17.35 2.98
N ASN A 35 9.29 18.61 3.17
CA ASN A 35 9.66 19.15 4.48
C ASN A 35 8.49 19.45 5.40
N ILE A 36 7.25 19.55 4.87
CA ILE A 36 6.04 19.71 5.70
C ILE A 36 5.41 18.36 6.11
N LEU A 37 5.79 17.27 5.43
CA LEU A 37 5.31 15.92 5.74
C LEU A 37 6.10 15.30 6.89
N GLY A 38 5.43 14.43 7.65
CA GLY A 38 6.02 13.70 8.76
C GLY A 38 7.18 12.77 8.36
N LYS A 39 7.92 12.32 9.36
CA LYS A 39 9.00 11.34 9.19
C LYS A 39 8.92 10.30 10.30
N LYS A 40 8.44 9.10 9.99
CA LYS A 40 8.27 8.00 10.96
C LYS A 40 7.42 8.47 12.16
N LYS A 41 7.93 8.47 13.38
CA LYS A 41 7.25 8.91 14.60
C LYS A 41 7.06 10.45 14.70
N ILE A 42 7.71 11.23 13.84
CA ILE A 42 7.59 12.70 13.84
C ILE A 42 6.43 13.08 12.92
N ALA A 43 5.43 13.74 13.49
CA ALA A 43 4.26 14.22 12.76
C ALA A 43 4.59 15.30 11.74
N GLY A 44 3.81 15.38 10.66
CA GLY A 44 3.83 16.48 9.71
C GLY A 44 3.36 17.80 10.34
N ASP A 45 3.73 18.90 9.73
CA ASP A 45 3.36 20.25 10.18
C ASP A 45 1.92 20.58 9.72
N PHE A 46 0.96 20.39 10.61
CA PHE A 46 -0.46 20.60 10.31
C PHE A 46 -0.74 22.01 9.74
N VAL A 47 -0.12 23.05 10.30
CA VAL A 47 -0.38 24.43 9.85
C VAL A 47 0.06 24.61 8.40
N LYS A 48 1.26 24.18 8.07
CA LYS A 48 1.78 24.26 6.70
C LYS A 48 1.04 23.35 5.73
N ILE A 49 0.65 22.15 6.16
CA ILE A 49 -0.18 21.23 5.35
C ILE A 49 -1.53 21.89 5.04
N LYS A 50 -2.20 22.48 6.03
CA LYS A 50 -3.46 23.21 5.85
C LYS A 50 -3.30 24.39 4.88
N GLU A 51 -2.29 25.24 5.08
CA GLU A 51 -2.01 26.39 4.21
C GLU A 51 -1.78 25.95 2.77
N TRP A 52 -0.95 24.92 2.57
CA TRP A 52 -0.67 24.35 1.25
C TRP A 52 -1.94 23.78 0.60
N LEU A 53 -2.76 23.00 1.34
CA LEU A 53 -4.02 22.47 0.82
C LEU A 53 -4.96 23.58 0.39
N LEU A 54 -5.19 24.60 1.23
CA LEU A 54 -6.10 25.70 0.91
C LEU A 54 -5.61 26.52 -0.30
N GLU A 55 -4.30 26.62 -0.53
CA GLU A 55 -3.77 27.29 -1.71
C GLU A 55 -3.94 26.46 -2.97
N GLU A 56 -3.47 25.19 -2.95
CA GLU A 56 -3.42 24.35 -4.14
C GLU A 56 -4.78 23.85 -4.61
N THR A 57 -5.78 23.80 -3.72
CA THR A 57 -7.12 23.32 -4.08
C THR A 57 -8.05 24.41 -4.64
N LYS A 58 -7.64 25.67 -4.70
CA LYS A 58 -8.48 26.78 -5.22
C LYS A 58 -8.98 26.52 -6.64
N ASP A 59 -8.13 25.95 -7.48
CA ASP A 59 -8.35 25.73 -8.90
C ASP A 59 -8.23 24.24 -9.30
N ALA A 60 -8.21 23.35 -8.31
CA ALA A 60 -8.09 21.92 -8.56
C ALA A 60 -9.43 21.27 -8.96
N ASP A 61 -9.37 20.32 -9.88
CA ASP A 61 -10.52 19.49 -10.23
C ASP A 61 -10.74 18.36 -9.19
N PHE A 62 -9.63 17.81 -8.68
CA PHE A 62 -9.65 16.73 -7.70
C PHE A 62 -8.69 16.99 -6.55
N LEU A 63 -9.13 16.56 -5.35
CA LEU A 63 -8.27 16.37 -4.19
C LEU A 63 -8.28 14.88 -3.82
N VAL A 64 -7.10 14.27 -3.80
CA VAL A 64 -6.86 12.94 -3.20
C VAL A 64 -6.17 13.18 -1.86
N ILE A 65 -6.79 12.77 -0.76
CA ILE A 65 -6.32 13.14 0.59
C ILE A 65 -6.29 11.95 1.55
N SER A 66 -5.13 11.74 2.18
CA SER A 66 -5.04 10.92 3.39
C SER A 66 -5.45 11.75 4.60
N LEU A 67 -6.52 11.35 5.27
CA LEU A 67 -6.95 11.97 6.51
C LEU A 67 -5.97 11.65 7.65
N ASP A 68 -5.31 10.50 7.65
CA ASP A 68 -4.25 10.21 8.63
C ASP A 68 -3.14 11.28 8.60
N THR A 69 -2.76 11.75 7.43
CA THR A 69 -1.76 12.83 7.30
C THR A 69 -2.32 14.17 7.70
N LEU A 70 -3.54 14.51 7.32
CA LEU A 70 -4.16 15.78 7.71
C LEU A 70 -4.36 15.84 9.23
N LEU A 71 -4.91 14.78 9.83
CA LEU A 71 -5.36 14.78 11.22
C LEU A 71 -4.21 14.54 12.20
N PHE A 72 -3.34 13.60 11.90
CA PHE A 72 -2.29 13.13 12.80
C PHE A 72 -0.86 13.44 12.32
N GLY A 73 -0.70 13.81 11.05
CA GLY A 73 0.61 14.08 10.44
C GLY A 73 1.28 12.86 9.82
N GLY A 74 0.56 11.74 9.59
CA GLY A 74 1.02 10.54 8.92
C GLY A 74 0.60 9.24 9.59
N ILE A 75 0.90 8.10 8.94
CA ILE A 75 0.48 6.77 9.37
C ILE A 75 0.99 6.38 10.77
N VAL A 76 2.27 6.62 11.08
CA VAL A 76 2.84 6.31 12.40
C VAL A 76 2.35 7.28 13.47
N PRO A 77 2.36 8.61 13.25
CA PRO A 77 1.76 9.54 14.20
C PRO A 77 0.31 9.23 14.56
N ALA A 78 -0.51 8.69 13.65
CA ALA A 78 -1.87 8.25 13.96
C ALA A 78 -1.93 7.20 15.09
N ARG A 79 -0.88 6.38 15.25
CA ARG A 79 -0.80 5.29 16.24
C ARG A 79 -0.24 5.73 17.58
N ILE A 80 0.44 6.89 17.65
CA ILE A 80 1.21 7.34 18.82
C ILE A 80 0.86 8.77 19.25
N ASN A 81 -0.17 9.41 18.64
CA ASN A 81 -0.54 10.79 18.98
C ASN A 81 -1.15 10.90 20.38
N HIS A 82 -1.15 12.12 20.93
CA HIS A 82 -1.78 12.48 22.19
C HIS A 82 -2.83 13.58 22.01
N LEU A 83 -3.36 13.73 20.79
CA LEU A 83 -4.37 14.74 20.49
C LEU A 83 -5.70 14.35 21.12
N THR A 84 -6.43 15.34 21.57
CA THR A 84 -7.83 15.19 21.99
C THR A 84 -8.74 15.05 20.78
N LEU A 85 -9.90 14.42 20.94
CA LEU A 85 -10.88 14.29 19.87
C LEU A 85 -11.26 15.68 19.30
N SER A 86 -11.46 16.68 20.16
CA SER A 86 -11.79 18.05 19.73
C SER A 86 -10.71 18.71 18.86
N GLU A 87 -9.41 18.48 19.16
CA GLU A 87 -8.32 18.98 18.31
C GLU A 87 -8.33 18.31 16.94
N ILE A 88 -8.65 17.01 16.88
CA ILE A 88 -8.69 16.27 15.63
C ILE A 88 -9.92 16.69 14.80
N GLU A 89 -11.09 16.88 15.43
CA GLU A 89 -12.29 17.42 14.77
C GLU A 89 -12.04 18.81 14.18
N ASP A 90 -11.32 19.68 14.88
CA ASP A 90 -10.93 21.00 14.35
C ASP A 90 -10.03 20.87 13.10
N ARG A 91 -9.15 19.89 13.08
CA ARG A 91 -8.32 19.62 11.89
C ARG A 91 -9.17 19.07 10.73
N ALA A 92 -10.13 18.22 10.99
CA ALA A 92 -11.03 17.67 9.97
C ALA A 92 -11.86 18.73 9.25
N LYS A 93 -12.16 19.86 9.89
CA LYS A 93 -12.87 21.00 9.27
C LYS A 93 -12.19 21.56 8.04
N VAL A 94 -10.88 21.32 7.87
CA VAL A 94 -10.14 21.74 6.66
C VAL A 94 -10.76 21.20 5.39
N VAL A 95 -11.26 19.94 5.40
CA VAL A 95 -11.92 19.32 4.25
C VAL A 95 -13.18 20.09 3.85
N THR A 96 -13.97 20.49 4.83
CA THR A 96 -15.16 21.32 4.61
C THR A 96 -14.80 22.73 4.08
N LEU A 97 -13.76 23.35 4.61
CA LEU A 97 -13.27 24.65 4.11
C LEU A 97 -12.82 24.58 2.64
N ILE A 98 -12.12 23.51 2.25
CA ILE A 98 -11.73 23.27 0.86
C ILE A 98 -12.97 23.18 -0.04
N LYS A 99 -13.98 22.40 0.35
CA LYS A 99 -15.21 22.27 -0.42
C LYS A 99 -16.01 23.58 -0.52
N GLN A 100 -15.99 24.40 0.54
CA GLN A 100 -16.60 25.74 0.53
C GLN A 100 -15.86 26.70 -0.40
N GLN A 101 -14.52 26.66 -0.40
CA GLN A 101 -13.68 27.51 -1.25
C GLN A 101 -13.78 27.14 -2.72
N ASN A 102 -13.84 25.83 -3.04
CA ASN A 102 -14.00 25.31 -4.39
C ASN A 102 -15.16 24.28 -4.41
N PRO A 103 -16.41 24.72 -4.60
CA PRO A 103 -17.58 23.82 -4.58
C PRO A 103 -17.57 22.75 -5.66
N GLN A 104 -16.83 22.93 -6.76
CA GLN A 104 -16.75 21.99 -7.86
C GLN A 104 -15.71 20.88 -7.66
N ILE A 105 -14.78 21.06 -6.75
CA ILE A 105 -13.73 20.07 -6.49
C ILE A 105 -14.32 18.73 -6.10
N LYS A 106 -13.79 17.66 -6.68
CA LYS A 106 -14.10 16.28 -6.26
C LYS A 106 -13.08 15.84 -5.22
N ILE A 107 -13.55 15.41 -4.06
CA ILE A 107 -12.69 15.00 -2.94
C ILE A 107 -12.77 13.49 -2.78
N PHE A 108 -11.64 12.82 -2.97
CA PHE A 108 -11.43 11.40 -2.68
C PHE A 108 -10.53 11.27 -1.47
N ALA A 109 -11.00 10.61 -0.45
CA ALA A 109 -10.28 10.50 0.81
C ALA A 109 -10.01 9.05 1.20
N ASN A 110 -9.01 8.86 2.05
CA ASN A 110 -8.80 7.64 2.81
C ASN A 110 -8.46 7.94 4.26
N GLU A 111 -8.82 7.00 5.14
CA GLU A 111 -8.44 6.98 6.55
C GLU A 111 -8.36 5.53 7.00
N LEU A 112 -7.25 5.14 7.63
CA LEU A 112 -6.98 3.75 7.98
C LEU A 112 -7.69 3.32 9.27
N ILE A 113 -8.10 2.05 9.30
CA ILE A 113 -8.30 1.37 10.57
C ILE A 113 -6.92 1.12 11.18
N MET A 114 -6.70 1.58 12.41
CA MET A 114 -5.43 1.39 13.12
C MET A 114 -5.09 -0.09 13.22
N ARG A 115 -3.90 -0.48 12.76
CA ARG A 115 -3.43 -1.86 12.84
C ARG A 115 -3.16 -2.32 14.28
N CYS A 116 -3.03 -3.61 14.46
CA CYS A 116 -2.45 -4.23 15.64
C CYS A 116 -1.50 -5.34 15.18
N PRO A 117 -0.20 -5.09 15.13
CA PRO A 117 0.73 -6.10 14.59
C PRO A 117 0.95 -7.26 15.57
N SER A 118 1.16 -8.46 15.01
CA SER A 118 1.34 -9.71 15.76
C SER A 118 2.75 -9.92 16.33
N TYR A 119 3.57 -8.88 16.35
CA TYR A 119 4.96 -8.93 16.79
C TYR A 119 5.26 -7.83 17.83
N SER A 120 6.30 -8.04 18.64
CA SER A 120 6.77 -7.06 19.62
C SER A 120 7.92 -6.25 19.01
N LEU A 121 7.60 -5.04 18.54
CA LEU A 121 8.55 -4.08 17.99
C LEU A 121 7.95 -2.68 18.01
N SER A 122 8.66 -1.73 18.63
CA SER A 122 8.22 -0.34 18.77
C SER A 122 8.61 0.56 17.59
N ASP A 123 9.22 0.05 16.54
CA ASP A 123 9.75 0.87 15.43
C ASP A 123 8.72 1.84 14.83
N GLU A 124 7.49 1.37 14.68
CA GLU A 124 6.35 2.15 14.18
C GLU A 124 5.16 2.19 15.15
N GLU A 125 5.35 1.70 16.37
CA GLU A 125 4.34 1.59 17.42
C GLU A 125 4.77 2.34 18.68
N PRO A 126 3.92 2.47 19.71
CA PRO A 126 4.33 3.00 21.00
C PRO A 126 5.50 2.20 21.61
N ASP A 127 6.32 2.83 22.44
CA ASP A 127 7.56 2.22 22.93
C ASP A 127 7.33 0.94 23.76
N TYR A 128 6.18 0.83 24.44
CA TYR A 128 5.80 -0.38 25.19
C TYR A 128 5.50 -1.59 24.29
N PHE A 129 5.38 -1.41 22.98
CA PHE A 129 5.21 -2.53 22.04
C PHE A 129 6.43 -3.45 21.97
N ASP A 130 7.63 -2.99 22.33
CA ASP A 130 8.80 -3.86 22.45
C ASP A 130 8.59 -4.93 23.52
N LEU A 131 7.80 -4.62 24.56
CA LEU A 131 7.53 -5.51 25.69
C LEU A 131 6.25 -6.33 25.52
N TYR A 132 5.17 -5.71 25.00
CA TYR A 132 3.82 -6.26 25.06
C TYR A 132 3.11 -6.40 23.71
N GLY A 133 3.77 -6.16 22.58
CA GLY A 133 3.11 -6.13 21.27
C GLY A 133 2.34 -7.40 20.93
N LYS A 134 2.96 -8.57 21.10
CA LYS A 134 2.32 -9.88 20.86
C LYS A 134 1.15 -10.12 21.80
N GLU A 135 1.30 -9.75 23.04
CA GLU A 135 0.30 -9.93 24.09
C GLU A 135 -0.90 -9.00 23.86
N ILE A 136 -0.68 -7.74 23.46
CA ILE A 136 -1.73 -6.81 23.06
C ILE A 136 -2.49 -7.33 21.83
N PHE A 137 -1.75 -7.88 20.85
CA PHE A 137 -2.38 -8.51 19.69
C PHE A 137 -3.27 -9.69 20.12
N ARG A 138 -2.74 -10.60 20.95
CA ARG A 138 -3.48 -11.77 21.42
C ARG A 138 -4.68 -11.38 22.29
N TYR A 139 -4.51 -10.38 23.15
CA TYR A 139 -5.61 -9.79 23.92
C TYR A 139 -6.75 -9.33 22.99
N GLY A 140 -6.42 -8.60 21.92
CA GLY A 140 -7.41 -8.15 20.95
C GLY A 140 -8.15 -9.30 20.25
N GLN A 141 -7.43 -10.40 19.94
CA GLN A 141 -8.07 -11.58 19.35
C GLN A 141 -9.09 -12.21 20.29
N ILE A 142 -8.75 -12.36 21.57
CA ILE A 142 -9.66 -12.97 22.57
C ILE A 142 -10.88 -12.07 22.79
N VAL A 143 -10.68 -10.75 22.87
CA VAL A 143 -11.80 -9.78 22.96
C VAL A 143 -12.76 -9.92 21.77
N ASP A 144 -12.24 -10.07 20.56
CA ASP A 144 -13.08 -10.26 19.37
C ASP A 144 -13.82 -11.60 19.40
N MET A 145 -13.14 -12.70 19.77
CA MET A 145 -13.75 -14.02 19.93
C MET A 145 -14.85 -14.01 21.00
N GLU A 146 -14.63 -13.30 22.13
CA GLU A 146 -15.66 -13.11 23.17
C GLU A 146 -16.89 -12.39 22.62
N ASN A 147 -16.69 -11.29 21.88
CA ASN A 147 -17.77 -10.52 21.25
C ASN A 147 -18.59 -11.37 20.25
N GLN A 148 -17.96 -12.43 19.68
CA GLN A 148 -18.62 -13.36 18.77
C GLN A 148 -19.20 -14.60 19.48
N GLY A 149 -19.13 -14.67 20.82
CA GLY A 149 -19.65 -15.78 21.61
C GLY A 149 -18.80 -17.06 21.55
N MET A 150 -17.51 -16.95 21.20
CA MET A 150 -16.57 -18.06 21.04
C MET A 150 -15.67 -18.28 22.28
N MET A 151 -15.99 -17.68 23.43
CA MET A 151 -15.21 -17.83 24.65
C MET A 151 -15.25 -19.29 25.15
N THR A 152 -14.05 -19.86 25.39
CA THR A 152 -13.89 -21.16 26.05
C THR A 152 -13.23 -20.97 27.41
N PRO A 153 -13.28 -21.98 28.33
CA PRO A 153 -12.56 -21.89 29.61
C PRO A 153 -11.06 -21.62 29.44
N GLU A 154 -10.41 -22.23 28.44
CA GLU A 154 -8.99 -22.05 28.15
C GLU A 154 -8.69 -20.63 27.68
N LEU A 155 -9.55 -20.06 26.81
CA LEU A 155 -9.41 -18.68 26.36
C LEU A 155 -9.64 -17.69 27.52
N ALA A 156 -10.55 -17.98 28.45
CA ALA A 156 -10.77 -17.13 29.62
C ALA A 156 -9.56 -17.13 30.57
N GLU A 157 -8.93 -18.30 30.79
CA GLU A 157 -7.70 -18.41 31.59
C GLU A 157 -6.51 -17.68 30.91
N GLU A 158 -6.37 -17.83 29.58
CA GLU A 158 -5.37 -17.09 28.80
C GLU A 158 -5.59 -15.58 28.90
N PHE A 159 -6.84 -15.11 28.75
CA PHE A 159 -7.21 -13.70 28.88
C PHE A 159 -6.81 -13.10 30.23
N GLU A 160 -7.16 -13.80 31.34
CA GLU A 160 -6.77 -13.36 32.68
C GLU A 160 -5.24 -13.27 32.84
N SER A 161 -4.50 -14.19 32.21
CA SER A 161 -3.02 -14.19 32.24
C SER A 161 -2.46 -12.98 31.48
N LEU A 162 -3.01 -12.65 30.33
CA LEU A 162 -2.62 -11.47 29.52
C LEU A 162 -2.90 -10.17 30.28
N VAL A 163 -4.09 -10.04 30.90
CA VAL A 163 -4.47 -8.85 31.71
C VAL A 163 -3.52 -8.65 32.91
N LYS A 164 -2.99 -9.72 33.47
CA LYS A 164 -2.00 -9.64 34.57
C LYS A 164 -0.59 -9.33 34.09
N PHE A 165 -0.25 -9.74 32.85
CA PHE A 165 1.09 -9.58 32.29
C PHE A 165 1.33 -8.20 31.68
N ILE A 166 0.36 -7.67 30.92
CA ILE A 166 0.47 -6.36 30.27
C ILE A 166 0.32 -5.26 31.31
N ASP A 167 1.22 -4.25 31.30
CA ASP A 167 1.05 -3.09 32.17
C ASP A 167 -0.31 -2.41 31.91
N ARG A 168 -1.04 -2.11 32.97
CA ARG A 168 -2.39 -1.58 32.89
C ARG A 168 -2.47 -0.21 32.22
N ASN A 169 -1.46 0.64 32.42
CA ASN A 169 -1.43 1.98 31.83
C ASN A 169 -1.10 1.90 30.36
N ASP A 170 -0.20 1.02 29.95
CA ASP A 170 0.19 0.80 28.55
C ASP A 170 -0.98 0.22 27.75
N LEU A 171 -1.68 -0.78 28.30
CA LEU A 171 -2.87 -1.33 27.68
C LEU A 171 -3.98 -0.26 27.56
N LYS A 172 -4.18 0.52 28.62
CA LYS A 172 -5.17 1.62 28.61
C LYS A 172 -4.82 2.67 27.56
N ASP A 173 -3.57 3.11 27.48
CA ASP A 173 -3.10 4.07 26.46
C ASP A 173 -3.38 3.55 25.06
N TYR A 174 -3.07 2.27 24.78
CA TYR A 174 -3.33 1.66 23.48
C TYR A 174 -4.83 1.64 23.11
N LEU A 175 -5.67 1.25 24.06
CA LEU A 175 -7.13 1.20 23.86
C LEU A 175 -7.74 2.59 23.70
N ASP A 176 -7.31 3.58 24.49
CA ASP A 176 -7.76 4.97 24.38
C ASP A 176 -7.43 5.56 23.00
N ARG A 177 -6.22 5.33 22.48
CA ARG A 177 -5.83 5.77 21.12
C ARG A 177 -6.69 5.14 20.05
N ARG A 178 -6.91 3.83 20.11
CA ARG A 178 -7.82 3.16 19.18
C ARG A 178 -9.23 3.75 19.24
N GLN A 179 -9.72 4.01 20.45
CA GLN A 179 -11.05 4.60 20.64
C GLN A 179 -11.15 5.99 20.01
N ILE A 180 -10.12 6.82 20.12
CA ILE A 180 -10.07 8.13 19.48
C ILE A 180 -10.02 7.98 17.95
N ASN A 181 -9.15 7.12 17.42
CA ASN A 181 -9.03 6.93 16.00
C ASN A 181 -10.32 6.41 15.35
N ILE A 182 -10.99 5.44 15.98
CA ILE A 182 -12.26 4.96 15.44
C ILE A 182 -13.39 6.00 15.58
N ALA A 183 -13.41 6.78 16.66
CA ALA A 183 -14.41 7.81 16.85
C ALA A 183 -14.33 8.89 15.74
N ILE A 184 -13.12 9.37 15.44
CA ILE A 184 -12.95 10.37 14.38
C ILE A 184 -13.22 9.79 12.99
N LEU A 185 -12.82 8.54 12.72
CA LEU A 185 -13.17 7.86 11.47
C LEU A 185 -14.69 7.82 11.27
N LEU A 186 -15.45 7.41 12.28
CA LEU A 186 -16.92 7.37 12.21
C LEU A 186 -17.52 8.77 11.99
N GLU A 187 -16.96 9.82 12.61
CA GLU A 187 -17.37 11.20 12.38
C GLU A 187 -17.07 11.67 10.96
N ASN A 188 -15.89 11.32 10.42
CA ASN A 188 -15.51 11.67 9.05
C ASN A 188 -16.40 11.01 7.98
N LEU A 189 -17.04 9.86 8.28
CA LEU A 189 -18.03 9.27 7.36
C LEU A 189 -19.24 10.18 7.12
N HIS A 190 -19.57 11.08 8.05
CA HIS A 190 -20.60 12.08 7.84
C HIS A 190 -20.23 13.10 6.74
N LEU A 191 -18.93 13.31 6.45
CA LEU A 191 -18.51 14.13 5.31
C LEU A 191 -18.96 13.52 3.97
N VAL A 192 -19.04 12.18 3.89
CA VAL A 192 -19.58 11.47 2.72
C VAL A 192 -21.09 11.62 2.66
N ALA A 193 -21.80 11.42 3.79
CA ALA A 193 -23.25 11.60 3.87
C ALA A 193 -23.66 13.02 3.45
N ASN A 194 -22.88 14.03 3.84
CA ASN A 194 -23.10 15.43 3.52
C ASN A 194 -22.55 15.84 2.12
N LYS A 195 -22.06 14.89 1.31
CA LYS A 195 -21.54 15.12 -0.04
C LYS A 195 -20.35 16.10 -0.10
N ILE A 196 -19.60 16.22 0.99
CA ILE A 196 -18.34 16.97 1.06
C ILE A 196 -17.24 16.09 0.46
N ILE A 197 -17.15 14.82 0.85
CA ILE A 197 -16.29 13.80 0.25
C ILE A 197 -17.11 13.00 -0.76
N ASP A 198 -16.60 12.87 -1.98
CA ASP A 198 -17.26 12.19 -3.09
C ASP A 198 -17.01 10.68 -3.11
N PHE A 199 -15.86 10.22 -2.59
CA PHE A 199 -15.50 8.81 -2.46
C PHE A 199 -14.51 8.59 -1.31
N PHE A 200 -14.72 7.52 -0.54
CA PHE A 200 -13.93 7.25 0.67
C PHE A 200 -13.46 5.79 0.69
N ILE A 201 -12.16 5.58 0.88
CA ILE A 201 -11.58 4.24 1.10
C ILE A 201 -11.14 4.14 2.55
N ILE A 202 -11.51 3.03 3.20
CA ILE A 202 -11.07 2.67 4.54
C ILE A 202 -10.13 1.47 4.43
N PRO A 203 -8.82 1.71 4.29
CA PRO A 203 -7.85 0.63 4.20
C PRO A 203 -7.69 -0.05 5.56
N GLN A 204 -7.40 -1.36 5.50
CA GLN A 204 -7.17 -2.22 6.67
C GLN A 204 -5.70 -2.62 6.67
N ASP A 205 -4.88 -1.87 7.39
CA ASP A 205 -3.46 -2.17 7.56
C ASP A 205 -3.29 -3.36 8.51
N ASP A 206 -2.52 -4.38 8.11
CA ASP A 206 -2.28 -5.62 8.88
C ASP A 206 -3.58 -6.20 9.47
N SER A 207 -4.54 -6.56 8.62
CA SER A 207 -5.81 -7.16 9.04
C SER A 207 -5.67 -8.67 9.29
N ASN A 208 -6.52 -9.19 10.17
CA ASN A 208 -6.59 -10.60 10.53
C ASN A 208 -8.05 -10.99 10.74
N GLU A 209 -8.35 -12.29 10.71
CA GLU A 209 -9.69 -12.84 10.92
C GLU A 209 -10.30 -12.38 12.26
N PHE A 210 -9.49 -12.41 13.33
CA PHE A 210 -9.87 -11.95 14.68
C PHE A 210 -8.91 -10.88 15.18
N GLY A 211 -9.41 -9.95 15.97
CA GLY A 211 -8.61 -8.94 16.64
C GLY A 211 -9.22 -7.55 16.61
N PHE A 212 -8.47 -6.58 17.09
CA PHE A 212 -8.95 -5.20 17.17
C PHE A 212 -9.34 -4.62 15.81
N SER A 213 -8.62 -4.97 14.73
CA SER A 213 -8.99 -4.51 13.39
C SER A 213 -10.36 -5.05 12.96
N SER A 214 -10.68 -6.31 13.27
CA SER A 214 -11.99 -6.92 13.00
C SER A 214 -13.11 -6.24 13.81
N VAL A 215 -12.87 -5.96 15.09
CA VAL A 215 -13.81 -5.23 15.97
C VAL A 215 -14.11 -3.84 15.41
N ASP A 216 -13.09 -3.11 15.00
CA ASP A 216 -13.25 -1.75 14.47
C ASP A 216 -13.91 -1.75 13.09
N GLN A 217 -13.60 -2.71 12.22
CA GLN A 217 -14.31 -2.93 10.96
C GLN A 217 -15.81 -3.13 11.17
N LYS A 218 -16.19 -3.90 12.20
CA LYS A 218 -17.60 -4.11 12.51
C LYS A 218 -18.29 -2.80 12.88
N LYS A 219 -17.67 -1.97 13.74
CA LYS A 219 -18.20 -0.64 14.11
C LYS A 219 -18.40 0.24 12.89
N VAL A 220 -17.43 0.24 11.97
CA VAL A 220 -17.50 1.00 10.70
C VAL A 220 -18.65 0.50 9.83
N ARG A 221 -18.80 -0.80 9.62
CA ARG A 221 -19.90 -1.38 8.84
C ARG A 221 -21.26 -1.05 9.45
N ASP A 222 -21.40 -1.20 10.77
CA ASP A 222 -22.64 -0.88 11.46
C ASP A 222 -23.01 0.60 11.29
N HIS A 223 -22.02 1.51 11.31
CA HIS A 223 -22.21 2.94 11.09
C HIS A 223 -22.61 3.25 9.63
N ILE A 224 -21.92 2.68 8.64
CA ILE A 224 -22.23 2.83 7.22
C ILE A 224 -23.69 2.40 6.96
N ASN A 225 -24.06 1.20 7.44
CA ASN A 225 -25.41 0.65 7.27
C ASN A 225 -26.48 1.54 7.94
N LYS A 226 -26.18 2.05 9.15
CA LYS A 226 -27.11 2.93 9.89
C LYS A 226 -27.45 4.22 9.14
N TYR A 227 -26.48 4.78 8.40
CA TYR A 227 -26.63 6.06 7.70
C TYR A 227 -26.83 5.92 6.20
N HIS A 228 -26.88 4.68 5.66
CA HIS A 228 -27.13 4.37 4.25
C HIS A 228 -26.15 5.10 3.30
N ILE A 229 -24.84 5.01 3.57
CA ILE A 229 -23.77 5.68 2.83
C ILE A 229 -22.86 4.69 2.07
N GLU A 230 -23.33 3.47 1.81
CA GLU A 230 -22.58 2.35 1.23
C GLU A 230 -22.02 2.64 -0.17
N ASN A 231 -22.71 3.47 -0.95
CA ASN A 231 -22.40 3.64 -2.37
C ASN A 231 -21.05 4.32 -2.64
N ASN A 232 -20.54 5.10 -1.68
CA ASN A 232 -19.36 5.92 -1.86
C ASN A 232 -18.23 5.58 -0.87
N ILE A 233 -18.41 4.49 -0.10
CA ILE A 233 -17.45 4.04 0.90
C ILE A 233 -17.10 2.58 0.62
N ILE A 234 -15.81 2.27 0.60
CA ILE A 234 -15.33 0.88 0.51
C ILE A 234 -14.27 0.61 1.57
N MET A 235 -14.21 -0.64 2.01
CA MET A 235 -13.29 -1.09 3.03
C MET A 235 -12.66 -2.42 2.60
N TYR A 236 -11.33 -2.46 2.50
CA TYR A 236 -10.56 -3.64 2.09
C TYR A 236 -9.12 -3.60 2.65
N PRO A 237 -8.41 -4.75 2.70
CA PRO A 237 -7.01 -4.79 3.09
C PRO A 237 -6.13 -3.91 2.20
N GLY A 238 -5.18 -3.18 2.79
CA GLY A 238 -4.27 -2.28 2.10
C GLY A 238 -3.92 -1.07 2.95
N ALA A 239 -3.02 -0.26 2.47
CA ALA A 239 -2.63 1.01 3.09
C ALA A 239 -1.90 1.94 2.11
N ASP A 240 -0.73 1.50 1.63
CA ASP A 240 0.23 2.34 0.91
C ASP A 240 -0.14 2.58 -0.56
N GLU A 241 -0.99 1.76 -1.15
CA GLU A 241 -1.42 1.87 -2.55
C GLU A 241 -2.62 2.81 -2.77
N VAL A 242 -3.32 3.18 -1.69
CA VAL A 242 -4.64 3.84 -1.79
C VAL A 242 -4.56 5.20 -2.47
N GLY A 243 -3.48 5.96 -2.25
CA GLY A 243 -3.24 7.20 -2.97
C GLY A 243 -3.18 7.01 -4.48
N LEU A 244 -2.49 5.95 -4.95
CA LEU A 244 -2.42 5.57 -6.37
C LEU A 244 -3.80 5.20 -6.91
N THR A 245 -4.53 4.40 -6.15
CA THR A 245 -5.89 3.92 -6.50
C THR A 245 -6.86 5.08 -6.68
N LEU A 246 -6.84 6.07 -5.78
CA LEU A 246 -7.69 7.25 -5.86
C LEU A 246 -7.29 8.20 -7.01
N ILE A 247 -5.99 8.32 -7.32
CA ILE A 247 -5.51 9.05 -8.51
C ILE A 247 -6.04 8.36 -9.78
N ALA A 248 -5.91 7.03 -9.89
CA ALA A 248 -6.41 6.28 -11.03
C ALA A 248 -7.92 6.45 -11.21
N ARG A 249 -8.69 6.44 -10.10
CA ARG A 249 -10.13 6.75 -10.11
C ARG A 249 -10.42 8.16 -10.64
N ALA A 250 -9.66 9.16 -10.20
CA ALA A 250 -9.81 10.54 -10.66
C ALA A 250 -9.53 10.66 -12.17
N ILE A 251 -8.46 10.03 -12.66
CA ILE A 251 -8.10 10.02 -14.08
C ILE A 251 -9.18 9.32 -14.91
N ASN A 252 -9.73 8.21 -14.43
CA ASN A 252 -10.85 7.54 -15.10
C ASN A 252 -12.08 8.45 -15.19
N GLN A 253 -12.41 9.20 -14.14
CA GLN A 253 -13.53 10.15 -14.17
C GLN A 253 -13.26 11.32 -15.12
N ILE A 254 -12.05 11.88 -15.14
CA ILE A 254 -11.64 12.95 -16.08
C ILE A 254 -11.86 12.50 -17.52
N ASN A 255 -11.49 11.24 -17.83
CA ASN A 255 -11.58 10.68 -19.18
C ASN A 255 -12.95 10.02 -19.47
N ASN A 256 -13.88 10.06 -18.52
CA ASN A 256 -15.18 9.36 -18.61
C ASN A 256 -15.03 7.88 -18.99
N LEU A 257 -14.05 7.21 -18.39
CA LEU A 257 -13.74 5.80 -18.63
C LEU A 257 -14.13 4.94 -17.44
N LYS A 258 -14.56 3.72 -17.73
CA LYS A 258 -14.79 2.65 -16.75
C LYS A 258 -14.03 1.41 -17.22
N PRO A 259 -12.75 1.25 -16.84
CA PRO A 259 -11.92 0.18 -17.35
C PRO A 259 -12.49 -1.20 -17.02
N LYS A 260 -12.52 -2.08 -18.03
CA LYS A 260 -12.97 -3.46 -17.92
C LYS A 260 -11.75 -4.36 -17.66
N VAL A 261 -11.71 -5.00 -16.51
CA VAL A 261 -10.55 -5.77 -16.06
C VAL A 261 -10.87 -7.27 -16.05
N LEU A 262 -10.10 -8.03 -16.82
CA LEU A 262 -10.04 -9.48 -16.73
C LEU A 262 -8.91 -9.87 -15.79
N VAL A 263 -9.18 -10.82 -14.88
CA VAL A 263 -8.21 -11.30 -13.89
C VAL A 263 -7.79 -12.72 -14.24
N CYS A 264 -6.49 -12.99 -14.25
CA CYS A 264 -5.96 -14.35 -14.41
C CYS A 264 -4.89 -14.64 -13.34
N TYR A 265 -4.87 -15.88 -12.84
CA TYR A 265 -3.97 -16.33 -11.78
C TYR A 265 -2.94 -17.34 -12.33
N SER A 266 -1.70 -17.29 -11.84
CA SER A 266 -0.67 -18.29 -12.17
C SER A 266 -0.95 -19.68 -11.56
N SER A 267 -1.84 -19.73 -10.56
CA SER A 267 -2.31 -20.97 -9.90
C SER A 267 -3.83 -21.06 -9.89
N SER A 268 -4.39 -22.21 -10.20
CA SER A 268 -5.84 -22.45 -10.14
C SER A 268 -6.43 -22.29 -8.73
N LYS A 269 -5.63 -22.48 -7.67
CA LYS A 269 -6.02 -22.26 -6.28
C LYS A 269 -5.72 -20.83 -5.79
N GLY A 270 -4.96 -20.06 -6.55
CA GLY A 270 -4.48 -18.74 -6.13
C GLY A 270 -5.60 -17.81 -5.69
N GLN A 271 -6.73 -17.81 -6.38
CA GLN A 271 -7.88 -16.97 -6.08
C GLN A 271 -8.48 -17.16 -4.68
N PHE A 272 -8.28 -18.35 -4.06
CA PHE A 272 -8.81 -18.71 -2.74
C PHE A 272 -7.80 -18.55 -1.61
N VAL A 273 -6.60 -18.07 -1.89
CA VAL A 273 -5.57 -17.84 -0.88
C VAL A 273 -5.93 -16.60 -0.08
N VAL A 274 -5.85 -16.69 1.24
CA VAL A 274 -5.85 -15.53 2.14
C VAL A 274 -4.39 -15.08 2.27
N PRO A 275 -4.03 -13.88 1.79
CA PRO A 275 -2.66 -13.39 1.88
C PRO A 275 -2.24 -13.12 3.33
N SER A 276 -0.93 -13.12 3.57
CA SER A 276 -0.39 -12.68 4.86
C SER A 276 -0.80 -11.24 5.15
N PHE A 277 -1.19 -10.97 6.39
CA PHE A 277 -1.66 -9.65 6.85
C PHE A 277 -3.01 -9.20 6.27
N GLU A 278 -3.79 -10.11 5.69
CA GLU A 278 -5.13 -9.85 5.16
C GLU A 278 -6.17 -10.79 5.81
N ASP A 279 -7.45 -10.41 5.77
CA ASP A 279 -8.54 -11.09 6.47
C ASP A 279 -9.48 -11.86 5.54
N ARG A 280 -9.21 -11.87 4.23
CA ARG A 280 -10.08 -12.46 3.20
C ARG A 280 -9.28 -13.06 2.06
N ILE A 281 -9.92 -13.89 1.25
CA ILE A 281 -9.31 -14.42 0.02
C ILE A 281 -8.97 -13.28 -0.94
N ILE A 282 -7.84 -13.45 -1.66
CA ILE A 282 -7.32 -12.42 -2.56
C ILE A 282 -8.32 -12.00 -3.64
N ASP A 283 -9.16 -12.93 -4.13
CA ASP A 283 -10.14 -12.61 -5.16
C ASP A 283 -11.19 -11.59 -4.70
N GLU A 284 -11.57 -11.59 -3.42
CA GLU A 284 -12.44 -10.56 -2.86
C GLU A 284 -11.74 -9.21 -2.81
N THR A 285 -10.49 -9.15 -2.38
CA THR A 285 -9.68 -7.92 -2.38
C THR A 285 -9.57 -7.34 -3.79
N VAL A 286 -9.32 -8.18 -4.80
CA VAL A 286 -9.24 -7.78 -6.21
C VAL A 286 -10.54 -7.11 -6.70
N LYS A 287 -11.71 -7.66 -6.32
CA LYS A 287 -13.01 -7.05 -6.67
C LYS A 287 -13.15 -5.64 -6.09
N TYR A 288 -12.77 -5.47 -4.81
CA TYR A 288 -12.78 -4.14 -4.18
C TYR A 288 -11.83 -3.16 -4.86
N GLN A 289 -10.62 -3.58 -5.19
CA GLN A 289 -9.64 -2.70 -5.83
C GLN A 289 -10.02 -2.32 -7.26
N ILE A 290 -10.62 -3.23 -8.04
CA ILE A 290 -11.19 -2.90 -9.36
C ILE A 290 -12.31 -1.86 -9.23
N TYR A 291 -13.19 -2.00 -8.25
CA TYR A 291 -14.21 -1.00 -7.96
C TYR A 291 -13.60 0.32 -7.49
N ALA A 292 -12.54 0.26 -6.68
CA ALA A 292 -11.85 1.44 -6.14
C ALA A 292 -11.28 2.35 -7.23
N ILE A 293 -10.66 1.79 -8.27
CA ILE A 293 -10.20 2.58 -9.43
C ILE A 293 -11.35 3.06 -10.34
N GLY A 294 -12.59 2.71 -10.05
CA GLY A 294 -13.77 3.01 -10.90
C GLY A 294 -13.95 2.04 -12.05
N GLY A 295 -13.34 0.86 -12.02
CA GLY A 295 -13.42 -0.19 -13.04
C GLY A 295 -14.59 -1.15 -12.85
N ILE A 296 -14.64 -2.14 -13.72
CA ILE A 296 -15.55 -3.29 -13.65
C ILE A 296 -14.80 -4.58 -14.00
N ARG A 297 -15.03 -5.64 -13.23
CA ARG A 297 -14.52 -6.97 -13.57
C ARG A 297 -15.34 -7.59 -14.70
N VAL A 298 -14.66 -8.22 -15.65
CA VAL A 298 -15.26 -8.99 -16.74
C VAL A 298 -14.62 -10.36 -16.83
N ASP A 299 -15.32 -11.32 -17.46
CA ASP A 299 -14.89 -12.72 -17.51
C ASP A 299 -14.37 -13.14 -18.90
N ALA A 300 -14.53 -12.29 -19.91
CA ALA A 300 -14.13 -12.60 -21.27
C ALA A 300 -13.04 -11.66 -21.79
N CYS A 301 -11.99 -12.23 -22.39
CA CYS A 301 -10.88 -11.46 -23.00
C CYS A 301 -11.36 -10.51 -24.11
N ALA A 302 -12.42 -10.89 -24.84
CA ALA A 302 -13.00 -10.02 -25.88
C ALA A 302 -13.55 -8.70 -25.32
N GLU A 303 -14.06 -8.72 -24.10
CA GLU A 303 -14.72 -7.57 -23.46
C GLU A 303 -13.76 -6.70 -22.66
N CYS A 304 -12.60 -7.23 -22.25
CA CYS A 304 -11.70 -6.50 -21.37
C CYS A 304 -10.89 -5.42 -22.11
N ASP A 305 -10.52 -4.39 -21.37
CA ASP A 305 -9.50 -3.41 -21.75
C ASP A 305 -8.15 -3.81 -21.17
N ILE A 306 -8.16 -4.34 -19.94
CA ILE A 306 -7.01 -4.66 -19.10
C ILE A 306 -7.03 -6.14 -18.73
N ILE A 307 -5.89 -6.80 -18.82
CA ILE A 307 -5.65 -8.13 -18.24
C ILE A 307 -4.71 -7.94 -17.03
N LEU A 308 -5.23 -8.21 -15.84
CA LEU A 308 -4.46 -8.26 -14.61
C LEU A 308 -4.02 -9.69 -14.34
N GLY A 309 -2.75 -9.98 -14.57
CA GLY A 309 -2.11 -11.23 -14.16
C GLY A 309 -1.72 -11.18 -12.69
N ILE A 310 -2.10 -12.19 -11.93
CA ILE A 310 -1.73 -12.32 -10.51
C ILE A 310 -0.84 -13.54 -10.34
N ASN A 311 0.44 -13.30 -10.05
CA ASN A 311 1.38 -14.35 -9.74
C ASN A 311 1.27 -14.74 -8.27
N ILE A 312 0.68 -15.89 -8.00
CA ILE A 312 0.42 -16.42 -6.66
C ILE A 312 0.43 -17.94 -6.68
N GLY A 313 0.90 -18.57 -5.62
CA GLY A 313 0.83 -20.03 -5.46
C GLY A 313 -0.52 -20.52 -4.93
N SER A 314 -0.57 -21.75 -4.45
CA SER A 314 -1.75 -22.33 -3.80
C SER A 314 -1.82 -21.99 -2.30
N GLN A 315 -0.82 -21.35 -1.77
CA GLN A 315 -0.68 -20.83 -0.41
C GLN A 315 0.34 -19.70 -0.41
N MET A 316 0.31 -18.84 0.62
CA MET A 316 1.36 -17.84 0.77
C MET A 316 2.63 -18.48 1.29
N LEU A 317 3.76 -18.10 0.70
CA LEU A 317 5.09 -18.48 1.15
C LEU A 317 5.85 -17.24 1.62
N THR A 318 6.74 -17.43 2.58
CA THR A 318 7.72 -16.41 2.96
C THR A 318 8.94 -16.50 2.04
N LYS A 319 9.76 -15.46 2.04
CA LYS A 319 11.02 -15.47 1.28
C LYS A 319 11.95 -16.62 1.67
N ASN A 320 11.93 -17.04 2.95
CA ASN A 320 12.71 -18.17 3.42
C ASN A 320 12.24 -19.51 2.83
N ASP A 321 10.96 -19.60 2.46
CA ASP A 321 10.38 -20.79 1.85
C ASP A 321 10.77 -20.97 0.38
N LYS A 322 11.27 -19.92 -0.29
CA LYS A 322 11.77 -19.98 -1.68
C LYS A 322 12.77 -21.11 -1.93
N ARG A 323 13.62 -21.39 -0.94
CA ARG A 323 14.71 -22.39 -1.07
C ARG A 323 14.24 -23.84 -0.93
N SER A 324 13.04 -24.07 -0.42
CA SER A 324 12.43 -25.40 -0.23
C SER A 324 11.30 -25.71 -1.24
N ASP A 325 11.21 -24.98 -2.32
CA ASP A 325 10.02 -24.79 -3.13
C ASP A 325 9.71 -25.90 -4.12
N THR A 326 9.32 -27.05 -3.59
CA THR A 326 8.55 -28.03 -4.37
C THR A 326 7.06 -27.70 -4.46
N VAL A 327 6.56 -26.77 -3.66
CA VAL A 327 5.13 -26.43 -3.57
C VAL A 327 4.74 -25.53 -4.75
N TYR A 328 5.48 -24.46 -5.04
CA TYR A 328 5.18 -23.57 -6.14
C TYR A 328 5.35 -24.25 -7.50
N GLY A 329 6.41 -25.01 -7.71
CA GLY A 329 6.63 -25.76 -8.94
C GLY A 329 5.53 -26.77 -9.29
N LYS A 330 4.71 -27.20 -8.29
CA LYS A 330 3.59 -28.11 -8.51
C LYS A 330 2.24 -27.41 -8.61
N ASN A 331 2.08 -26.25 -8.00
CA ASN A 331 0.78 -25.61 -7.78
C ASN A 331 0.59 -24.31 -8.58
N ARG A 332 1.55 -23.91 -9.40
CA ARG A 332 1.42 -22.81 -10.38
C ARG A 332 2.12 -23.18 -11.69
N ASN A 333 1.70 -22.57 -12.78
CA ASN A 333 2.31 -22.76 -14.09
C ASN A 333 2.65 -21.40 -14.71
N LEU A 334 3.88 -20.97 -14.51
CA LEU A 334 4.36 -19.66 -15.01
C LEU A 334 4.45 -19.62 -16.53
N LEU A 335 4.75 -20.74 -17.20
CA LEU A 335 4.85 -20.76 -18.67
C LEU A 335 3.49 -20.45 -19.31
N THR A 336 2.45 -21.20 -18.93
CA THR A 336 1.10 -20.95 -19.46
C THR A 336 0.54 -19.61 -19.01
N PHE A 337 0.92 -19.13 -17.83
CA PHE A 337 0.55 -17.81 -17.34
C PHE A 337 1.14 -16.70 -18.25
N ILE A 338 2.44 -16.75 -18.56
CA ILE A 338 3.09 -15.77 -19.41
C ILE A 338 2.59 -15.87 -20.84
N ASP A 339 2.40 -17.07 -21.39
CA ASP A 339 1.83 -17.28 -22.72
C ASP A 339 0.45 -16.63 -22.86
N TYR A 340 -0.39 -16.73 -21.83
CA TYR A 340 -1.71 -16.08 -21.82
C TYR A 340 -1.60 -14.56 -21.79
N LEU A 341 -0.67 -14.00 -21.04
CA LEU A 341 -0.41 -12.57 -21.02
C LEU A 341 0.14 -12.07 -22.37
N GLU A 342 1.05 -12.82 -22.99
CA GLU A 342 1.56 -12.51 -24.35
C GLU A 342 0.43 -12.56 -25.39
N TYR A 343 -0.47 -13.53 -25.28
CA TYR A 343 -1.66 -13.61 -26.12
C TYR A 343 -2.54 -12.35 -25.96
N GLY A 344 -2.75 -11.88 -24.73
CA GLY A 344 -3.44 -10.61 -24.46
C GLY A 344 -2.76 -9.42 -25.18
N LYS A 345 -1.43 -9.33 -25.14
CA LYS A 345 -0.69 -8.29 -25.88
C LYS A 345 -0.90 -8.40 -27.39
N LYS A 346 -0.92 -9.59 -27.97
CA LYS A 346 -1.22 -9.82 -29.41
C LYS A 346 -2.63 -9.35 -29.79
N LEU A 347 -3.56 -9.33 -28.82
CA LEU A 347 -4.91 -8.78 -28.97
C LEU A 347 -5.01 -7.29 -28.64
N ASN A 348 -3.88 -6.58 -28.52
CA ASN A 348 -3.78 -5.17 -28.14
C ASN A 348 -4.42 -4.83 -26.78
N LYS A 349 -4.49 -5.79 -25.86
CA LYS A 349 -4.92 -5.54 -24.48
C LYS A 349 -3.81 -4.90 -23.67
N ILE A 350 -4.18 -4.13 -22.66
CA ILE A 350 -3.26 -3.67 -21.63
C ILE A 350 -3.03 -4.82 -20.66
N VAL A 351 -1.79 -5.13 -20.35
CA VAL A 351 -1.42 -6.33 -19.59
C VAL A 351 -0.43 -5.95 -18.49
N GLY A 352 -0.71 -6.35 -17.26
CA GLY A 352 0.25 -6.19 -16.17
C GLY A 352 0.23 -7.34 -15.20
N ILE A 353 1.24 -7.37 -14.34
CA ILE A 353 1.46 -8.44 -13.38
C ILE A 353 1.56 -7.86 -11.97
N ALA A 354 0.66 -8.31 -11.10
CA ALA A 354 0.82 -8.19 -9.66
C ALA A 354 1.51 -9.47 -9.14
N ASP A 355 2.76 -9.32 -8.74
CA ASP A 355 3.57 -10.41 -8.24
C ASP A 355 3.42 -10.51 -6.72
N VAL A 356 2.52 -11.36 -6.28
CA VAL A 356 2.17 -11.58 -4.87
C VAL A 356 2.54 -12.99 -4.40
N ALA A 357 3.45 -13.64 -5.13
CA ALA A 357 3.91 -14.97 -4.77
C ALA A 357 4.62 -14.99 -3.40
N TYR A 358 5.35 -13.93 -3.10
CA TYR A 358 6.06 -13.76 -1.83
C TYR A 358 5.73 -12.41 -1.21
N CYS A 359 5.46 -12.39 0.07
CA CYS A 359 5.27 -11.14 0.80
C CYS A 359 6.59 -10.35 0.89
N ASN A 360 6.55 -9.04 0.63
CA ASN A 360 7.70 -8.12 0.67
C ASN A 360 8.85 -8.49 -0.30
N SER A 361 8.58 -9.18 -1.41
CA SER A 361 9.62 -9.60 -2.35
C SER A 361 9.04 -9.96 -3.70
N ALA A 362 9.77 -9.67 -4.77
CA ALA A 362 9.48 -10.18 -6.10
C ALA A 362 9.74 -11.70 -6.21
N ASP A 363 9.24 -12.30 -7.28
CA ASP A 363 9.54 -13.68 -7.67
C ASP A 363 10.60 -13.72 -8.77
N GLU A 364 11.82 -14.10 -8.39
CA GLU A 364 12.95 -14.20 -9.32
C GLU A 364 12.66 -15.14 -10.50
N GLU A 365 11.97 -16.28 -10.27
CA GLU A 365 11.65 -17.22 -11.34
C GLU A 365 10.75 -16.58 -12.40
N LEU A 366 9.73 -15.84 -12.00
CA LEU A 366 8.87 -15.09 -12.91
C LEU A 366 9.65 -14.07 -13.73
N LEU A 367 10.53 -13.30 -13.09
CA LEU A 367 11.30 -12.26 -13.80
C LEU A 367 12.33 -12.82 -14.77
N ILE A 368 12.99 -13.94 -14.43
CA ILE A 368 13.87 -14.65 -15.34
C ILE A 368 13.10 -15.15 -16.57
N LEU A 369 11.90 -15.71 -16.38
CA LEU A 369 11.06 -16.17 -17.49
C LEU A 369 10.58 -15.01 -18.36
N LEU A 370 10.12 -13.90 -17.75
CA LEU A 370 9.73 -12.68 -18.48
C LEU A 370 10.91 -12.12 -19.33
N ARG A 371 12.11 -12.10 -18.76
CA ARG A 371 13.32 -11.69 -19.49
C ARG A 371 13.59 -12.63 -20.67
N ASN A 372 13.59 -13.95 -20.45
CA ASN A 372 13.88 -14.94 -21.48
C ASN A 372 12.89 -14.90 -22.64
N GLN A 373 11.62 -14.59 -22.35
CA GLN A 373 10.56 -14.43 -23.35
C GLN A 373 10.44 -12.99 -23.90
N LYS A 374 11.36 -12.09 -23.50
CA LYS A 374 11.37 -10.67 -23.91
C LYS A 374 10.06 -9.94 -23.59
N MET A 375 9.47 -10.26 -22.43
CA MET A 375 8.20 -9.71 -21.98
C MET A 375 8.35 -8.54 -20.99
N LEU A 376 9.55 -8.28 -20.40
CA LEU A 376 9.76 -7.29 -19.35
C LEU A 376 9.19 -5.90 -19.68
N TYR A 377 9.35 -5.43 -20.93
CA TYR A 377 8.81 -4.14 -21.39
C TYR A 377 7.63 -4.25 -22.36
N LYS A 378 7.19 -5.48 -22.68
CA LYS A 378 5.94 -5.69 -23.42
C LYS A 378 4.72 -5.59 -22.53
N ILE A 379 4.84 -6.00 -21.26
CA ILE A 379 3.78 -5.73 -20.26
C ILE A 379 3.74 -4.24 -19.93
N ASP A 380 2.61 -3.79 -19.39
CA ASP A 380 2.35 -2.36 -19.22
C ASP A 380 2.45 -1.93 -17.74
N ALA A 381 2.43 -2.88 -16.80
CA ALA A 381 2.75 -2.66 -15.39
C ALA A 381 3.27 -3.94 -14.74
N TYR A 382 4.08 -3.76 -13.71
CA TYR A 382 4.57 -4.80 -12.80
C TYR A 382 4.70 -4.19 -11.40
N ALA A 383 4.38 -4.95 -10.38
CA ALA A 383 4.76 -4.69 -9.01
C ALA A 383 4.92 -6.00 -8.24
N GLY A 384 5.86 -6.06 -7.29
CA GLY A 384 6.16 -7.24 -6.45
C GLY A 384 6.79 -6.82 -5.13
N TRP A 385 6.05 -6.00 -4.35
CA TRP A 385 6.55 -5.40 -3.12
C TRP A 385 5.51 -5.49 -2.00
N ASN A 386 5.91 -5.39 -0.73
CA ASN A 386 5.05 -5.29 0.45
C ASN A 386 3.97 -6.40 0.52
N THR A 387 2.77 -6.09 1.02
CA THR A 387 1.64 -7.03 1.10
C THR A 387 0.95 -7.18 -0.25
N SER A 388 0.11 -8.20 -0.39
CA SER A 388 -0.59 -8.50 -1.65
C SER A 388 -1.46 -7.34 -2.11
N SER A 389 -2.21 -6.70 -1.21
CA SER A 389 -3.07 -5.57 -1.55
C SER A 389 -2.29 -4.35 -2.05
N ASN A 390 -1.16 -4.02 -1.40
CA ASN A 390 -0.30 -2.92 -1.85
C ASN A 390 0.24 -3.17 -3.26
N THR A 391 0.66 -4.40 -3.56
CA THR A 391 1.12 -4.82 -4.88
C THR A 391 0.01 -4.76 -5.93
N LEU A 392 -1.17 -5.32 -5.61
CA LEU A 392 -2.34 -5.31 -6.49
C LEU A 392 -2.77 -3.89 -6.87
N GLY A 393 -2.95 -3.02 -5.87
CA GLY A 393 -3.39 -1.65 -6.11
C GLY A 393 -2.36 -0.84 -6.90
N THR A 394 -1.07 -1.03 -6.64
CA THR A 394 0.02 -0.39 -7.40
C THR A 394 -0.04 -0.80 -8.88
N THR A 395 -0.15 -2.10 -9.15
CA THR A 395 -0.22 -2.62 -10.52
C THR A 395 -1.50 -2.13 -11.23
N LEU A 396 -2.65 -2.28 -10.57
CA LEU A 396 -3.95 -1.96 -11.16
C LEU A 396 -4.09 -0.46 -11.44
N SER A 397 -3.62 0.39 -10.54
CA SER A 397 -3.62 1.85 -10.73
C SER A 397 -2.75 2.26 -11.91
N THR A 398 -1.56 1.67 -12.05
CA THR A 398 -0.67 1.93 -13.18
C THR A 398 -1.29 1.51 -14.50
N LEU A 399 -1.88 0.30 -14.57
CA LEU A 399 -2.60 -0.19 -15.76
C LEU A 399 -3.76 0.73 -16.14
N SER A 400 -4.51 1.18 -15.15
CA SER A 400 -5.66 2.06 -15.34
C SER A 400 -5.24 3.43 -15.88
N CYS A 401 -4.20 4.03 -15.31
CA CYS A 401 -3.65 5.30 -15.80
C CYS A 401 -3.09 5.15 -17.23
N TYR A 402 -2.33 4.09 -17.49
CA TYR A 402 -1.81 3.82 -18.82
C TYR A 402 -2.93 3.55 -19.85
N ASN A 403 -4.04 2.93 -19.41
CA ASN A 403 -5.21 2.77 -20.29
C ASN A 403 -5.77 4.10 -20.78
N CYS A 404 -5.73 5.14 -19.95
CA CYS A 404 -6.21 6.47 -20.29
C CYS A 404 -5.22 7.26 -21.16
N THR A 405 -3.94 7.20 -20.84
CA THR A 405 -2.95 8.15 -21.36
C THR A 405 -2.05 7.59 -22.46
N ARG A 406 -1.79 6.27 -22.44
CA ARG A 406 -0.84 5.59 -23.35
C ARG A 406 0.58 6.19 -23.31
N ASP A 407 0.98 6.72 -22.15
CA ASP A 407 2.30 7.32 -21.94
C ASP A 407 3.39 6.24 -21.86
N GLU A 408 4.00 5.93 -23.00
CA GLU A 408 5.04 4.90 -23.13
C GLU A 408 6.32 5.24 -22.35
N LYS A 409 6.64 6.54 -22.23
CA LYS A 409 7.82 6.97 -21.48
C LYS A 409 7.61 6.68 -19.99
N LYS A 410 6.53 7.16 -19.40
CA LYS A 410 6.20 6.92 -17.99
C LYS A 410 6.02 5.44 -17.67
N LYS A 411 5.39 4.68 -18.56
CA LYS A 411 5.32 3.22 -18.43
C LYS A 411 6.70 2.58 -18.29
N THR A 412 7.63 2.98 -19.18
CA THR A 412 8.99 2.45 -19.16
C THR A 412 9.75 2.86 -17.90
N GLU A 413 9.62 4.11 -17.47
CA GLU A 413 10.21 4.62 -16.23
C GLU A 413 9.65 3.87 -15.01
N PHE A 414 8.33 3.68 -14.94
CA PHE A 414 7.68 2.94 -13.86
C PHE A 414 8.16 1.49 -13.78
N LEU A 415 8.14 0.75 -14.90
CA LEU A 415 8.60 -0.65 -14.94
C LEU A 415 10.06 -0.76 -14.51
N THR A 416 10.92 0.14 -15.01
CA THR A 416 12.35 0.15 -14.66
C THR A 416 12.52 0.37 -13.15
N TYR A 417 11.79 1.33 -12.56
CA TYR A 417 11.81 1.62 -11.14
C TYR A 417 11.40 0.38 -10.32
N ARG A 418 10.30 -0.30 -10.71
CA ARG A 418 9.81 -1.51 -10.03
C ARG A 418 10.80 -2.66 -10.10
N TYR A 419 11.46 -2.87 -11.23
CA TYR A 419 12.47 -3.92 -11.35
C TYR A 419 13.70 -3.64 -10.48
N TYR A 420 14.12 -2.38 -10.35
CA TYR A 420 15.22 -2.03 -9.45
C TYR A 420 14.83 -2.18 -7.98
N GLU A 421 13.63 -1.74 -7.60
CA GLU A 421 13.20 -1.76 -6.20
C GLU A 421 12.70 -3.15 -5.78
N ASP A 422 11.67 -3.67 -6.44
CA ASP A 422 10.97 -4.88 -6.01
C ASP A 422 11.83 -6.13 -6.15
N TYR A 423 12.59 -6.21 -7.24
CA TYR A 423 13.47 -7.32 -7.48
C TYR A 423 14.90 -7.02 -7.04
N GLY A 424 15.52 -6.02 -7.64
CA GLY A 424 16.94 -5.77 -7.38
C GLY A 424 17.24 -5.54 -5.91
N TYR A 425 16.48 -4.66 -5.27
CA TYR A 425 16.68 -4.38 -3.86
C TYR A 425 15.94 -5.35 -2.93
N MET A 426 14.62 -5.42 -3.02
CA MET A 426 13.81 -6.14 -2.02
C MET A 426 14.00 -7.65 -2.07
N ASP A 427 14.23 -8.22 -3.26
CA ASP A 427 14.44 -9.64 -3.40
C ASP A 427 15.91 -10.05 -3.20
N ILE A 428 16.87 -9.30 -3.75
CA ILE A 428 18.28 -9.70 -3.83
C ILE A 428 19.14 -8.98 -2.78
N VAL A 429 19.20 -7.64 -2.86
CA VAL A 429 20.20 -6.87 -2.11
C VAL A 429 19.87 -6.78 -0.63
N ARG A 430 18.61 -6.61 -0.27
CA ARG A 430 18.18 -6.38 1.11
C ARG A 430 18.60 -7.51 2.08
N ASP A 431 18.54 -8.76 1.64
CA ASP A 431 18.93 -9.89 2.49
C ASP A 431 20.43 -9.90 2.75
N VAL A 432 21.24 -9.61 1.72
CA VAL A 432 22.70 -9.49 1.89
C VAL A 432 23.03 -8.39 2.88
N ILE A 433 22.37 -7.22 2.72
CA ILE A 433 22.56 -6.08 3.63
C ILE A 433 22.14 -6.43 5.06
N ASN A 434 20.97 -7.04 5.25
CA ASN A 434 20.47 -7.38 6.57
C ASN A 434 21.38 -8.39 7.30
N ASN A 435 21.95 -9.35 6.58
CA ASN A 435 22.91 -10.29 7.16
C ASN A 435 24.21 -9.60 7.58
N GLU A 436 24.69 -8.61 6.84
CA GLU A 436 25.89 -7.83 7.21
C GLU A 436 25.63 -6.91 8.39
N ILE A 437 24.44 -6.25 8.45
CA ILE A 437 24.06 -5.38 9.57
C ILE A 437 24.12 -6.11 10.91
N LEU A 438 23.76 -7.39 10.95
CA LEU A 438 23.84 -8.19 12.19
C LEU A 438 25.25 -8.27 12.77
N THR A 439 26.27 -7.97 11.99
CA THR A 439 27.68 -7.96 12.41
C THR A 439 28.19 -6.57 12.83
N LEU A 440 27.38 -5.52 12.63
CA LEU A 440 27.75 -4.14 12.89
C LEU A 440 27.19 -3.66 14.23
N GLU A 441 28.10 -3.24 15.13
CA GLU A 441 27.70 -2.70 16.42
C GLU A 441 26.86 -1.41 16.28
N GLY A 442 25.80 -1.30 17.07
CA GLY A 442 24.92 -0.13 17.09
C GLY A 442 23.97 0.01 15.92
N SER A 443 23.88 -1.00 15.04
CA SER A 443 22.94 -1.00 13.91
C SER A 443 21.99 -2.19 13.95
N THR A 444 20.77 -1.94 13.49
CA THR A 444 19.75 -2.96 13.23
C THR A 444 19.12 -2.69 11.87
N ARG A 445 18.36 -3.64 11.33
CA ARG A 445 17.57 -3.43 10.10
C ARG A 445 16.53 -2.31 10.23
N PHE A 446 16.15 -1.92 11.43
CA PHE A 446 15.19 -0.86 11.73
C PHE A 446 15.83 0.49 12.07
N PHE A 447 17.15 0.48 12.39
CA PHE A 447 17.92 1.67 12.70
C PHE A 447 19.38 1.48 12.32
N LEU A 448 19.86 2.20 11.33
CA LEU A 448 21.22 2.06 10.79
C LEU A 448 22.28 2.83 11.57
N GLY A 449 21.88 3.84 12.34
CA GLY A 449 22.76 4.62 13.19
C GLY A 449 23.95 5.23 12.43
N ASN A 450 25.15 5.11 13.02
CA ASN A 450 26.38 5.64 12.44
C ASN A 450 26.89 4.86 11.22
N ASN A 451 26.33 3.67 10.96
CA ASN A 451 26.72 2.85 9.79
C ASN A 451 25.89 3.16 8.53
N TYR A 452 25.02 4.16 8.57
CA TYR A 452 24.10 4.50 7.46
C TYR A 452 24.85 4.62 6.12
N ASP A 453 25.89 5.44 6.04
CA ASP A 453 26.61 5.70 4.79
C ASP A 453 27.35 4.47 4.26
N LEU A 454 27.93 3.66 5.18
CA LEU A 454 28.58 2.40 4.82
C LEU A 454 27.59 1.42 4.20
N ILE A 455 26.45 1.24 4.86
CA ILE A 455 25.38 0.32 4.41
C ILE A 455 24.77 0.83 3.11
N LEU A 456 24.54 2.13 2.99
CA LEU A 456 24.02 2.75 1.77
C LEU A 456 24.93 2.54 0.57
N LYS A 457 26.24 2.77 0.74
CA LYS A 457 27.22 2.50 -0.31
C LYS A 457 27.20 1.05 -0.72
N LYS A 458 27.16 0.13 0.23
CA LYS A 458 27.10 -1.31 -0.06
C LYS A 458 25.83 -1.69 -0.83
N ALA A 459 24.69 -1.13 -0.45
CA ALA A 459 23.43 -1.36 -1.17
C ALA A 459 23.50 -0.86 -2.62
N TYR A 460 24.07 0.32 -2.82
CA TYR A 460 24.30 0.87 -4.18
C TYR A 460 25.17 -0.06 -5.01
N ASP A 461 26.35 -0.42 -4.51
CA ASP A 461 27.34 -1.24 -5.24
C ASP A 461 26.77 -2.62 -5.61
N LEU A 462 26.03 -3.25 -4.68
CA LEU A 462 25.40 -4.54 -4.91
C LEU A 462 24.27 -4.45 -5.94
N LEU A 463 23.40 -3.43 -5.83
CA LEU A 463 22.27 -3.23 -6.73
C LEU A 463 22.76 -2.93 -8.16
N GLU A 464 23.72 -2.01 -8.32
CA GLU A 464 24.31 -1.70 -9.61
C GLU A 464 24.95 -2.94 -10.25
N LYS A 465 25.77 -3.66 -9.49
CA LYS A 465 26.43 -4.88 -9.96
C LYS A 465 25.42 -5.93 -10.38
N HIS A 466 24.38 -6.17 -9.58
CA HIS A 466 23.37 -7.18 -9.86
C HIS A 466 22.59 -6.87 -11.14
N MET A 467 22.07 -5.65 -11.27
CA MET A 467 21.30 -5.23 -12.44
C MET A 467 22.14 -5.27 -13.71
N LYS A 468 23.38 -4.77 -13.66
CA LYS A 468 24.31 -4.81 -14.79
C LYS A 468 24.66 -6.23 -15.24
N THR A 469 24.81 -7.16 -14.30
CA THR A 469 25.21 -8.54 -14.60
C THR A 469 24.06 -9.39 -15.10
N HIS A 470 22.87 -9.26 -14.51
CA HIS A 470 21.77 -10.19 -14.71
C HIS A 470 20.62 -9.61 -15.52
N PHE A 471 20.45 -8.27 -15.55
CA PHE A 471 19.34 -7.58 -16.22
C PHE A 471 19.84 -6.37 -17.01
N LEU A 472 20.79 -6.60 -17.92
CA LEU A 472 21.43 -5.54 -18.71
C LEU A 472 20.41 -4.67 -19.47
N GLU A 473 19.34 -5.25 -20.00
CA GLU A 473 18.30 -4.50 -20.72
C GLU A 473 17.52 -3.51 -19.82
N ILE A 474 17.48 -3.75 -18.51
CA ILE A 474 16.92 -2.83 -17.52
C ILE A 474 17.98 -1.81 -17.12
N TYR A 475 19.19 -2.28 -16.83
CA TYR A 475 20.33 -1.43 -16.47
C TYR A 475 20.60 -0.34 -17.52
N ASP A 476 20.55 -0.71 -18.80
CA ASP A 476 20.84 0.20 -19.93
C ASP A 476 19.82 1.32 -20.09
N LYS A 477 18.66 1.28 -19.43
CA LYS A 477 17.68 2.37 -19.46
C LYS A 477 17.96 3.47 -18.44
N VAL A 478 18.76 3.18 -17.43
CA VAL A 478 19.11 4.13 -16.38
C VAL A 478 20.37 4.89 -16.74
N ASP A 479 20.33 6.21 -16.65
CA ASP A 479 21.47 7.10 -16.82
C ASP A 479 22.20 7.30 -15.49
N THR A 480 21.49 7.73 -14.44
CA THR A 480 22.04 7.88 -13.09
C THR A 480 21.14 7.24 -12.05
N MET A 481 21.73 6.72 -11.01
CA MET A 481 21.05 6.17 -9.84
C MET A 481 21.62 6.81 -8.57
N LYS A 482 20.70 7.35 -7.73
CA LYS A 482 21.01 7.68 -6.34
C LYS A 482 20.11 6.86 -5.44
N VAL A 483 20.62 6.50 -4.27
CA VAL A 483 19.89 5.68 -3.31
C VAL A 483 19.87 6.35 -1.93
N SER A 484 18.82 6.09 -1.17
CA SER A 484 18.75 6.44 0.25
C SER A 484 17.81 5.49 0.98
N PHE A 485 17.96 5.40 2.30
CA PHE A 485 17.09 4.60 3.14
C PHE A 485 16.06 5.49 3.85
N PRO A 486 14.78 5.42 3.43
CA PRO A 486 13.71 6.08 4.15
C PRO A 486 13.69 5.64 5.62
N TRP A 487 13.39 6.59 6.51
CA TRP A 487 13.27 6.34 7.95
C TRP A 487 14.52 5.70 8.62
N ASN A 488 15.69 5.80 7.96
CA ASN A 488 16.96 5.26 8.48
C ASN A 488 16.92 3.73 8.73
N ARG A 489 16.25 2.97 7.84
CA ARG A 489 16.08 1.52 7.94
C ARG A 489 16.19 0.85 6.56
N THR A 490 16.38 -0.48 6.52
CA THR A 490 16.56 -1.25 5.28
C THR A 490 15.27 -1.85 4.73
N PHE A 491 14.13 -1.59 5.34
CA PHE A 491 12.86 -2.19 4.90
C PHE A 491 12.52 -1.85 3.45
N GLU A 492 12.64 -0.57 3.09
CA GLU A 492 12.51 -0.04 1.75
C GLU A 492 13.74 0.77 1.34
N ILE A 493 13.92 0.96 0.03
CA ILE A 493 14.92 1.87 -0.54
C ILE A 493 14.22 2.98 -1.32
N MET A 494 14.76 4.18 -1.27
CA MET A 494 14.35 5.28 -2.14
C MET A 494 15.36 5.40 -3.28
N LEU A 495 14.88 5.23 -4.50
CA LEU A 495 15.64 5.39 -5.72
C LEU A 495 15.32 6.75 -6.35
N ASP A 496 16.37 7.47 -6.76
CA ASP A 496 16.29 8.64 -7.63
C ASP A 496 16.99 8.26 -8.93
N LEU A 497 16.18 7.89 -9.92
CA LEU A 497 16.63 7.38 -11.21
C LEU A 497 16.43 8.45 -12.28
N THR A 498 17.47 8.75 -13.05
CA THR A 498 17.30 9.42 -14.33
C THR A 498 17.40 8.40 -15.46
N PHE A 499 16.66 8.61 -16.52
CA PHE A 499 16.54 7.66 -17.61
C PHE A 499 17.22 8.21 -18.88
N LYS A 500 17.87 7.32 -19.61
CA LYS A 500 18.49 7.70 -20.89
C LYS A 500 17.41 8.11 -21.89
N ASP A 501 17.63 9.22 -22.58
CA ASP A 501 16.82 9.58 -23.74
C ASP A 501 16.99 8.50 -24.83
N LYS A 502 15.89 8.11 -25.47
CA LYS A 502 15.90 7.15 -26.58
C LYS A 502 16.43 7.77 -27.85
#